data_61e1b44ec19912b74c7c8e9974b40201
#
_entry.id   61e1b44ec19912b74c7c8e9974b40201
#
_cell.length_a   1.000
_cell.length_b   1.000
_cell.length_c   1.000
_cell.angle_alpha   90.00
_cell.angle_beta   90.00
_cell.angle_gamma   90.00
#
_symmetry.space_group_name_H-M   'P 1'
#
loop_
_entity.id
_entity.type
_entity.pdbx_description
1 polymer ?
#
loop_
_entity_poly.entity_id
_entity_poly.type
_entity_poly.pdbx_seq_one_letter_code
_entity_poly.pdbx_strand_id
1 'polypeptide(L)'
;EVKLIDSKVFIDATGNATIASASGADVYEKNSSYGCLMRVGGVDISKIIEHIEKTKQWNYIEGYNQWLEEVLANRKYRATGAVLKDPVSYDHAPMLSKDDHFMNDEKWNYIKERWEKFRFIYTLEVSLFRNELKKAVESGDFNFEIYHDDKSGVTMNGDGISYGSWGQNVALINVAKAFGFNPKYMEDESHANILSRKYNLTFLSFLKKYVPGFENSFILDQGTRATNRSCRHIDNSSMMDEILDFPMYTFKTMYSYQTPKEITYKSIVGGKLNNLFVIGKGAYQSESFRSQISCMLMGISSAAAAKTIIEDKSNTLNINRDLFKSNLDILFTWEFSNWITD
;
A
#
# COMPACT_ATOMS: atom_id res chain seq x y z
N GLU A 1 -16.27 5.43 32.42
CA GLU A 1 -16.77 4.13 32.86
C GLU A 1 -15.91 3.02 32.23
N VAL A 2 -15.32 2.15 33.03
CA VAL A 2 -14.57 0.96 32.56
C VAL A 2 -15.56 -0.20 32.50
N LYS A 3 -15.67 -0.83 31.30
CA LYS A 3 -16.50 -2.02 31.10
C LYS A 3 -15.63 -3.27 31.01
N LEU A 4 -15.94 -4.29 31.74
CA LEU A 4 -15.35 -5.61 31.57
C LEU A 4 -16.12 -6.37 30.49
N ILE A 5 -15.40 -6.90 29.50
CA ILE A 5 -15.95 -7.78 28.47
C ILE A 5 -15.33 -9.16 28.67
N ASP A 6 -16.15 -10.15 28.98
CA ASP A 6 -15.76 -11.55 29.02
C ASP A 6 -16.17 -12.23 27.72
N SER A 7 -15.23 -12.93 27.08
CA SER A 7 -15.46 -13.63 25.81
C SER A 7 -14.56 -14.87 25.70
N LYS A 8 -15.08 -15.91 25.05
CA LYS A 8 -14.31 -17.13 24.77
C LYS A 8 -13.24 -16.91 23.71
N VAL A 9 -13.49 -16.02 22.76
CA VAL A 9 -12.59 -15.71 21.64
C VAL A 9 -12.60 -14.21 21.39
N PHE A 10 -11.44 -13.64 21.18
CA PHE A 10 -11.23 -12.25 20.78
C PHE A 10 -10.65 -12.19 19.36
N ILE A 11 -11.05 -11.20 18.58
CA ILE A 11 -10.52 -10.94 17.26
C ILE A 11 -9.99 -9.51 17.22
N ASP A 12 -8.67 -9.35 17.15
CA ASP A 12 -8.01 -8.06 16.98
C ASP A 12 -8.02 -7.65 15.52
N ALA A 13 -8.94 -6.76 15.16
CA ALA A 13 -9.07 -6.14 13.85
C ALA A 13 -8.56 -4.69 13.83
N THR A 14 -7.75 -4.27 14.79
CA THR A 14 -7.27 -2.89 14.92
C THR A 14 -6.28 -2.49 13.82
N GLY A 15 -5.78 -3.46 13.07
CA GLY A 15 -4.82 -3.29 11.98
C GLY A 15 -3.38 -3.03 12.46
N ASN A 16 -3.17 -2.77 13.74
CA ASN A 16 -1.85 -2.54 14.34
C ASN A 16 -1.56 -3.52 15.49
N ALA A 17 -2.28 -4.65 15.55
CA ALA A 17 -2.19 -5.63 16.63
C ALA A 17 -2.23 -4.98 18.03
N THR A 18 -3.14 -4.01 18.21
CA THR A 18 -3.16 -3.16 19.41
C THR A 18 -3.65 -3.96 20.62
N ILE A 19 -4.71 -4.75 20.46
CA ILE A 19 -5.24 -5.61 21.51
C ILE A 19 -4.22 -6.71 21.84
N ALA A 20 -3.67 -7.35 20.82
CA ALA A 20 -2.66 -8.39 20.97
C ALA A 20 -1.45 -7.89 21.77
N SER A 21 -0.89 -6.75 21.38
CA SER A 21 0.23 -6.13 22.10
C SER A 21 -0.11 -5.76 23.55
N ALA A 22 -1.29 -5.19 23.79
CA ALA A 22 -1.74 -4.83 25.13
C ALA A 22 -2.01 -6.06 26.01
N SER A 23 -2.34 -7.20 25.41
CA SER A 23 -2.59 -8.47 26.11
C SER A 23 -1.33 -9.30 26.34
N GLY A 24 -0.14 -8.79 25.96
CA GLY A 24 1.15 -9.46 26.16
C GLY A 24 1.48 -10.52 25.10
N ALA A 25 0.83 -10.51 23.95
CA ALA A 25 1.28 -11.30 22.81
C ALA A 25 2.62 -10.78 22.28
N ASP A 26 3.44 -11.67 21.75
CA ASP A 26 4.69 -11.29 21.12
C ASP A 26 4.38 -10.58 19.80
N VAL A 27 4.97 -9.40 19.62
CA VAL A 27 4.79 -8.58 18.41
C VAL A 27 6.13 -8.06 17.92
N TYR A 28 6.30 -7.97 16.62
CA TYR A 28 7.41 -7.24 16.03
C TYR A 28 6.94 -5.94 15.37
N GLU A 29 7.83 -4.99 15.31
CA GLU A 29 7.56 -3.69 14.73
C GLU A 29 8.24 -3.57 13.37
N LYS A 30 7.49 -3.07 12.42
CA LYS A 30 8.01 -2.73 11.11
C LYS A 30 7.61 -1.31 10.76
N ASN A 31 8.59 -0.43 10.71
CA ASN A 31 8.37 0.93 10.23
C ASN A 31 8.00 0.89 8.77
N SER A 32 6.89 1.51 8.44
CA SER A 32 6.35 1.56 7.10
C SER A 32 6.00 2.99 6.72
N SER A 33 5.98 3.23 5.43
CA SER A 33 5.56 4.51 4.88
C SER A 33 4.05 4.70 4.96
N TYR A 34 3.65 5.97 5.02
CA TYR A 34 2.27 6.38 4.83
C TYR A 34 2.01 6.72 3.37
N GLY A 35 0.81 6.43 2.88
CA GLY A 35 0.32 6.87 1.58
C GLY A 35 -0.88 7.79 1.73
N CYS A 36 -0.92 8.88 0.97
CA CYS A 36 -2.06 9.78 0.92
C CYS A 36 -2.53 9.94 -0.52
N LEU A 37 -3.71 9.41 -0.80
CA LEU A 37 -4.33 9.51 -2.11
C LEU A 37 -4.94 10.90 -2.33
N MET A 38 -4.96 11.33 -3.59
CA MET A 38 -5.59 12.57 -4.03
C MET A 38 -6.44 12.29 -5.26
N ARG A 39 -7.70 12.77 -5.28
CA ARG A 39 -8.52 12.81 -6.48
C ARG A 39 -8.46 14.19 -7.11
N VAL A 40 -8.25 14.21 -8.42
CA VAL A 40 -8.06 15.42 -9.21
C VAL A 40 -9.06 15.42 -10.35
N GLY A 41 -9.88 16.45 -10.44
CA GLY A 41 -10.83 16.69 -11.52
C GLY A 41 -10.26 17.62 -12.59
N GLY A 42 -10.98 17.76 -13.71
CA GLY A 42 -10.60 18.64 -14.79
C GLY A 42 -9.40 18.16 -15.61
N VAL A 43 -9.16 16.85 -15.63
CA VAL A 43 -8.03 16.21 -16.33
C VAL A 43 -8.44 15.86 -17.76
N ASP A 44 -7.67 16.31 -18.74
CA ASP A 44 -7.83 15.93 -20.16
C ASP A 44 -6.94 14.72 -20.48
N ILE A 45 -7.51 13.53 -20.32
CA ILE A 45 -6.78 12.28 -20.50
C ILE A 45 -6.34 12.07 -21.95
N SER A 46 -7.08 12.59 -22.92
CA SER A 46 -6.73 12.47 -24.34
C SER A 46 -5.42 13.19 -24.63
N LYS A 47 -5.24 14.40 -24.11
CA LYS A 47 -3.97 15.13 -24.21
C LYS A 47 -2.81 14.41 -23.52
N ILE A 48 -3.07 13.80 -22.39
CA ILE A 48 -2.04 13.02 -21.67
C ILE A 48 -1.57 11.83 -22.53
N ILE A 49 -2.51 11.07 -23.08
CA ILE A 49 -2.21 9.93 -23.97
C ILE A 49 -1.42 10.39 -25.18
N GLU A 50 -1.87 11.45 -25.87
CA GLU A 50 -1.17 12.05 -27.01
C GLU A 50 0.27 12.47 -26.64
N HIS A 51 0.44 13.11 -25.49
CA HIS A 51 1.75 13.53 -25.00
C HIS A 51 2.67 12.34 -24.75
N ILE A 52 2.16 11.29 -24.07
CA ILE A 52 2.93 10.07 -23.80
C ILE A 52 3.33 9.37 -25.10
N GLU A 53 2.42 9.25 -26.07
CA GLU A 53 2.71 8.66 -27.38
C GLU A 53 3.75 9.44 -28.17
N LYS A 54 3.67 10.76 -28.13
CA LYS A 54 4.62 11.64 -28.79
C LYS A 54 6.01 11.59 -28.21
N THR A 55 6.09 11.49 -26.86
CA THR A 55 7.37 11.59 -26.15
C THR A 55 8.04 10.25 -25.92
N LYS A 56 7.26 9.17 -25.80
CA LYS A 56 7.74 7.79 -25.55
C LYS A 56 8.85 7.71 -24.50
N GLN A 57 8.64 8.37 -23.37
CA GLN A 57 9.67 8.54 -22.33
C GLN A 57 10.05 7.24 -21.59
N TRP A 58 9.43 6.11 -21.93
CA TRP A 58 9.93 4.79 -21.54
C TRP A 58 11.15 4.35 -22.34
N ASN A 59 11.44 4.98 -23.45
CA ASN A 59 12.69 4.77 -24.16
C ASN A 59 13.85 5.41 -23.40
N TYR A 60 15.07 4.99 -23.75
CA TYR A 60 16.27 5.56 -23.15
C TYR A 60 16.33 7.07 -23.38
N ILE A 61 16.57 7.81 -22.28
CA ILE A 61 16.84 9.25 -22.28
C ILE A 61 18.28 9.44 -21.84
N GLU A 62 19.11 9.91 -22.75
CA GLU A 62 20.53 10.12 -22.49
C GLU A 62 20.77 11.08 -21.30
N GLY A 63 21.64 10.66 -20.39
CA GLY A 63 22.00 11.44 -19.20
C GLY A 63 20.94 11.53 -18.11
N TYR A 64 19.71 10.95 -18.31
CA TYR A 64 18.65 11.04 -17.31
C TYR A 64 19.01 10.30 -16.02
N ASN A 65 19.50 9.08 -16.11
CA ASN A 65 19.85 8.27 -14.94
C ASN A 65 20.99 8.91 -14.16
N GLN A 66 22.03 9.41 -14.85
CA GLN A 66 23.12 10.15 -14.20
C GLN A 66 22.59 11.40 -13.49
N TRP A 67 21.77 12.20 -14.14
CA TRP A 67 21.13 13.37 -13.54
C TRP A 67 20.30 12.98 -12.32
N LEU A 68 19.51 11.89 -12.38
CA LEU A 68 18.69 11.40 -11.29
C LEU A 68 19.57 10.99 -10.10
N GLU A 69 20.65 10.25 -10.33
CA GLU A 69 21.62 9.85 -9.31
C GLU A 69 22.24 11.08 -8.63
N GLU A 70 22.64 12.09 -9.39
CA GLU A 70 23.17 13.34 -8.86
C GLU A 70 22.15 14.07 -7.98
N VAL A 71 20.90 14.19 -8.46
CA VAL A 71 19.81 14.81 -7.69
C VAL A 71 19.52 14.04 -6.42
N LEU A 72 19.50 12.70 -6.50
CA LEU A 72 19.28 11.84 -5.35
C LEU A 72 20.47 11.84 -4.38
N ALA A 73 21.71 11.86 -4.88
CA ALA A 73 22.91 11.96 -4.05
C ALA A 73 22.98 13.28 -3.28
N ASN A 74 22.50 14.37 -3.87
CA ASN A 74 22.41 15.68 -3.22
C ASN A 74 21.39 15.74 -2.05
N ARG A 75 20.66 14.68 -1.77
CA ARG A 75 19.79 14.54 -0.59
C ARG A 75 20.54 14.80 0.71
N LYS A 76 21.83 14.40 0.76
CA LYS A 76 22.70 14.65 1.93
C LYS A 76 22.74 16.10 2.39
N TYR A 77 22.42 17.03 1.53
CA TYR A 77 22.54 18.47 1.76
C TYR A 77 21.20 19.19 1.92
N ARG A 78 20.06 18.51 1.69
CA ARG A 78 18.75 19.18 1.61
C ARG A 78 18.01 19.32 2.94
N ALA A 79 18.27 18.46 3.88
CA ALA A 79 17.62 18.50 5.17
C ALA A 79 18.66 18.58 6.27
N THR A 80 19.02 19.75 6.72
CA THR A 80 19.73 19.98 7.99
C THR A 80 21.15 19.35 8.13
N GLY A 81 21.75 18.77 7.09
CA GLY A 81 23.05 18.11 7.17
C GLY A 81 23.05 16.74 7.85
N ALA A 82 21.87 16.20 8.18
CA ALA A 82 21.75 14.88 8.75
C ALA A 82 21.74 13.81 7.66
N VAL A 83 22.65 12.88 7.75
CA VAL A 83 22.64 11.65 6.95
C VAL A 83 21.61 10.72 7.57
N LEU A 84 20.60 10.30 6.81
CA LEU A 84 19.75 9.18 7.22
C LEU A 84 20.67 7.98 7.49
N LYS A 85 20.81 7.58 8.75
CA LYS A 85 21.73 6.51 9.17
C LYS A 85 21.29 5.15 8.66
N ASP A 86 19.99 4.98 8.45
CA ASP A 86 19.43 3.81 7.77
C ASP A 86 18.76 4.29 6.50
N PRO A 87 19.23 3.87 5.31
CA PRO A 87 18.43 4.04 4.13
C PRO A 87 17.13 3.27 4.38
N VAL A 88 16.06 4.00 4.61
CA VAL A 88 14.73 3.43 4.42
C VAL A 88 14.83 2.77 3.06
N SER A 89 14.58 1.46 2.98
CA SER A 89 14.69 0.74 1.73
C SER A 89 13.82 1.47 0.71
N TYR A 90 14.45 2.23 -0.15
CA TYR A 90 13.81 3.02 -1.19
C TYR A 90 13.45 2.07 -2.34
N ASP A 91 12.65 1.04 -2.03
CA ASP A 91 12.18 0.08 -3.02
C ASP A 91 11.40 0.74 -4.16
N HIS A 92 11.22 2.06 -4.10
CA HIS A 92 10.44 2.81 -5.09
C HIS A 92 11.17 4.03 -5.71
N ALA A 93 12.30 4.48 -5.19
CA ALA A 93 13.12 5.48 -5.88
C ALA A 93 13.64 4.97 -7.24
N PRO A 94 13.93 3.67 -7.37
CA PRO A 94 14.29 3.03 -8.61
C PRO A 94 13.27 3.14 -9.73
N MET A 95 11.98 3.27 -9.44
CA MET A 95 10.93 3.38 -10.48
C MET A 95 11.10 4.58 -11.43
N LEU A 96 12.01 5.49 -11.12
CA LEU A 96 12.40 6.58 -12.02
C LEU A 96 13.58 6.22 -12.91
N SER A 97 14.30 5.15 -12.62
CA SER A 97 15.44 4.67 -13.41
C SER A 97 15.01 3.80 -14.58
N LYS A 98 15.89 3.65 -15.57
CA LYS A 98 15.61 2.84 -16.75
C LYS A 98 15.41 1.36 -16.44
N ASP A 99 16.15 0.83 -15.46
CA ASP A 99 16.24 -0.60 -15.20
C ASP A 99 14.98 -1.15 -14.49
N ASP A 100 14.18 -0.25 -13.90
CA ASP A 100 12.94 -0.59 -13.21
C ASP A 100 11.68 -0.40 -14.08
N HIS A 101 11.87 -0.07 -15.36
CA HIS A 101 10.74 0.18 -16.25
C HIS A 101 10.18 -1.09 -16.86
N PHE A 102 9.01 -1.42 -16.39
CA PHE A 102 8.14 -2.39 -17.05
C PHE A 102 7.37 -1.79 -18.24
N MET A 103 7.54 -0.50 -18.54
CA MET A 103 6.86 0.11 -19.68
C MET A 103 7.64 -0.13 -20.98
N ASN A 104 6.94 -0.61 -21.97
CA ASN A 104 7.40 -0.79 -23.35
C ASN A 104 6.24 -0.55 -24.31
N ASP A 105 6.50 -0.59 -25.62
CA ASP A 105 5.46 -0.36 -26.63
C ASP A 105 4.30 -1.35 -26.54
N GLU A 106 4.54 -2.62 -26.20
CA GLU A 106 3.50 -3.65 -26.03
C GLU A 106 2.59 -3.32 -24.85
N LYS A 107 3.18 -3.05 -23.69
CA LYS A 107 2.43 -2.66 -22.49
C LYS A 107 1.68 -1.35 -22.68
N TRP A 108 2.27 -0.38 -23.39
CA TRP A 108 1.59 0.86 -23.70
C TRP A 108 0.38 0.63 -24.61
N ASN A 109 0.51 -0.16 -25.68
CA ASN A 109 -0.60 -0.51 -26.56
C ASN A 109 -1.73 -1.21 -25.80
N TYR A 110 -1.40 -2.14 -24.90
CA TYR A 110 -2.39 -2.78 -24.03
C TYR A 110 -3.13 -1.76 -23.13
N ILE A 111 -2.42 -0.81 -22.53
CA ILE A 111 -3.03 0.25 -21.72
C ILE A 111 -3.97 1.11 -22.54
N LYS A 112 -3.56 1.47 -23.76
CA LYS A 112 -4.34 2.29 -24.68
C LYS A 112 -5.62 1.58 -25.14
N GLU A 113 -5.52 0.32 -25.55
CA GLU A 113 -6.68 -0.50 -25.91
C GLU A 113 -7.69 -0.60 -24.74
N ARG A 114 -7.20 -0.77 -23.55
CA ARG A 114 -8.07 -0.76 -22.37
C ARG A 114 -8.73 0.59 -22.14
N TRP A 115 -8.02 1.68 -22.33
CA TRP A 115 -8.62 3.01 -22.26
C TRP A 115 -9.71 3.20 -23.33
N GLU A 116 -9.44 2.83 -24.56
CA GLU A 116 -10.42 2.93 -25.65
C GLU A 116 -11.68 2.13 -25.37
N LYS A 117 -11.53 0.91 -24.83
CA LYS A 117 -12.64 -0.02 -24.57
C LYS A 117 -13.40 0.29 -23.28
N PHE A 118 -12.70 0.59 -22.20
CA PHE A 118 -13.28 0.68 -20.86
C PHE A 118 -13.27 2.09 -20.27
N ARG A 119 -12.59 3.03 -20.91
CA ARG A 119 -12.35 4.39 -20.37
C ARG A 119 -11.69 4.36 -18.99
N PHE A 120 -10.83 3.38 -18.74
CA PHE A 120 -10.15 3.16 -17.48
C PHE A 120 -8.69 2.79 -17.70
N ILE A 121 -7.80 3.48 -16.97
CA ILE A 121 -6.37 3.14 -16.87
C ILE A 121 -6.08 2.90 -15.40
N TYR A 122 -5.61 1.70 -15.06
CA TYR A 122 -5.33 1.34 -13.69
C TYR A 122 -4.19 2.16 -13.10
N THR A 123 -3.07 2.24 -13.80
CA THR A 123 -1.91 3.01 -13.35
C THR A 123 -1.05 3.44 -14.54
N LEU A 124 -0.73 4.74 -14.59
CA LEU A 124 0.38 5.28 -15.36
C LEU A 124 1.49 5.71 -14.40
N GLU A 125 2.68 5.23 -14.64
CA GLU A 125 3.84 5.56 -13.83
C GLU A 125 4.26 7.01 -14.05
N VAL A 126 4.70 7.68 -12.98
CA VAL A 126 5.20 9.07 -13.05
C VAL A 126 6.44 9.19 -13.96
N SER A 127 7.17 8.09 -14.10
CA SER A 127 8.30 7.96 -15.01
C SER A 127 7.97 8.21 -16.48
N LEU A 128 6.72 8.17 -16.87
CA LEU A 128 6.28 8.58 -18.22
C LEU A 128 6.40 10.10 -18.46
N PHE A 129 6.72 10.87 -17.42
CA PHE A 129 6.89 12.32 -17.42
C PHE A 129 8.30 12.76 -17.00
N ARG A 130 9.35 11.97 -17.34
CA ARG A 130 10.73 12.20 -16.91
C ARG A 130 11.28 13.56 -17.33
N ASN A 131 11.04 13.98 -18.57
CA ASN A 131 11.51 15.26 -19.07
C ASN A 131 10.84 16.44 -18.36
N GLU A 132 9.57 16.31 -18.06
CA GLU A 132 8.77 17.28 -17.33
C GLU A 132 9.25 17.37 -15.89
N LEU A 133 9.51 16.22 -15.23
CA LEU A 133 10.09 16.14 -13.90
C LEU A 133 11.47 16.79 -13.84
N LYS A 134 12.34 16.46 -14.82
CA LYS A 134 13.68 17.06 -14.89
C LYS A 134 13.61 18.57 -14.95
N LYS A 135 12.81 19.11 -15.88
CA LYS A 135 12.61 20.56 -16.03
C LYS A 135 12.08 21.21 -14.76
N ALA A 136 11.12 20.59 -14.09
CA ALA A 136 10.52 21.12 -12.87
C ALA A 136 11.49 21.14 -11.69
N VAL A 137 12.34 20.12 -11.58
CA VAL A 137 13.38 20.05 -10.54
C VAL A 137 14.48 21.07 -10.79
N GLU A 138 14.96 21.17 -12.04
CA GLU A 138 16.02 22.11 -12.43
C GLU A 138 15.61 23.58 -12.29
N SER A 139 14.31 23.88 -12.49
CA SER A 139 13.76 25.22 -12.27
C SER A 139 13.44 25.53 -10.80
N GLY A 140 13.53 24.52 -9.92
CA GLY A 140 13.19 24.68 -8.51
C GLY A 140 11.68 24.65 -8.20
N ASP A 141 10.83 24.37 -9.20
CA ASP A 141 9.37 24.32 -9.02
C ASP A 141 8.89 23.02 -8.36
N PHE A 142 9.72 21.98 -8.38
CA PHE A 142 9.38 20.69 -7.79
C PHE A 142 10.58 20.08 -7.05
N ASN A 143 10.32 19.45 -5.93
CA ASN A 143 11.27 18.66 -5.17
C ASN A 143 10.75 17.24 -4.99
N PHE A 144 11.60 16.25 -5.21
CA PHE A 144 11.24 14.84 -4.98
C PHE A 144 10.93 14.54 -3.52
N GLU A 145 11.44 15.34 -2.59
CA GLU A 145 11.32 15.13 -1.16
C GLU A 145 11.03 16.44 -0.43
N ILE A 146 10.22 16.35 0.61
CA ILE A 146 9.99 17.40 1.59
C ILE A 146 10.25 16.79 2.96
N TYR A 147 11.17 17.38 3.73
CA TYR A 147 11.53 16.88 5.06
C TYR A 147 10.73 17.60 6.14
N HIS A 148 10.38 16.84 7.18
CA HIS A 148 9.87 17.36 8.44
C HIS A 148 11.03 17.65 9.39
N ASP A 149 11.95 16.69 9.50
CA ASP A 149 13.19 16.76 10.29
C ASP A 149 14.29 15.92 9.61
N ASP A 150 15.34 15.58 10.33
CA ASP A 150 16.48 14.81 9.83
C ASP A 150 16.20 13.31 9.58
N LYS A 151 15.03 12.81 10.02
CA LYS A 151 14.65 11.39 9.95
C LYS A 151 13.34 11.14 9.22
N SER A 152 12.50 12.14 9.12
CA SER A 152 11.15 12.01 8.60
C SER A 152 10.84 13.01 7.50
N GLY A 153 9.97 12.61 6.59
CA GLY A 153 9.60 13.44 5.46
C GLY A 153 8.59 12.76 4.54
N VAL A 154 8.43 13.31 3.34
CA VAL A 154 7.66 12.74 2.25
C VAL A 154 8.50 12.71 1.00
N THR A 155 8.47 11.58 0.31
CA THR A 155 9.10 11.39 -1.00
C THR A 155 8.05 11.02 -2.03
N MET A 156 8.43 11.09 -3.30
CA MET A 156 7.60 10.63 -4.40
C MET A 156 7.54 9.10 -4.44
N ASN A 157 6.33 8.57 -4.48
CA ASN A 157 6.08 7.18 -4.85
C ASN A 157 5.87 7.10 -6.37
N GLY A 158 6.60 6.23 -7.03
CA GLY A 158 6.49 6.03 -8.47
C GLY A 158 5.20 5.35 -8.94
N ASP A 159 4.35 4.85 -8.03
CA ASP A 159 3.16 4.02 -8.34
C ASP A 159 2.11 4.70 -9.23
N GLY A 160 2.21 6.02 -9.40
CA GLY A 160 1.56 6.66 -10.50
C GLY A 160 0.12 7.12 -10.30
N ILE A 161 -0.53 7.26 -11.42
CA ILE A 161 -1.80 7.96 -11.59
C ILE A 161 -2.78 7.02 -12.27
N SER A 162 -3.93 6.78 -11.64
CA SER A 162 -5.05 6.02 -12.23
C SER A 162 -6.07 6.98 -12.85
N TYR A 163 -6.70 6.57 -13.92
CA TYR A 163 -7.67 7.40 -14.64
C TYR A 163 -8.98 6.65 -14.86
N GLY A 164 -10.09 7.37 -14.83
CA GLY A 164 -11.39 6.87 -15.22
C GLY A 164 -12.15 6.09 -14.16
N SER A 165 -11.54 5.68 -13.06
CA SER A 165 -12.21 4.91 -12.00
C SER A 165 -13.28 5.70 -11.23
N TRP A 166 -13.23 7.03 -11.30
CA TRP A 166 -14.12 7.93 -10.56
C TRP A 166 -14.84 8.93 -11.47
N GLY A 167 -14.72 8.76 -12.79
CA GLY A 167 -15.27 9.64 -13.81
C GLY A 167 -14.27 9.89 -14.94
N GLN A 168 -14.77 10.23 -16.12
CA GLN A 168 -13.93 10.32 -17.33
C GLN A 168 -12.81 11.37 -17.24
N ASN A 169 -13.03 12.45 -16.48
CA ASN A 169 -12.07 13.54 -16.34
C ASN A 169 -11.45 13.60 -14.94
N VAL A 170 -11.38 12.45 -14.26
CA VAL A 170 -10.85 12.34 -12.90
C VAL A 170 -9.64 11.43 -12.86
N ALA A 171 -8.56 11.91 -12.27
CA ALA A 171 -7.38 11.13 -11.95
C ALA A 171 -7.33 10.84 -10.43
N LEU A 172 -6.94 9.62 -10.07
CA LEU A 172 -6.56 9.24 -8.72
C LEU A 172 -5.04 9.19 -8.65
N ILE A 173 -4.46 10.01 -7.80
CA ILE A 173 -3.00 10.18 -7.66
C ILE A 173 -2.53 9.56 -6.36
N ASN A 174 -1.54 8.67 -6.44
CA ASN A 174 -0.92 7.95 -5.34
C ASN A 174 0.59 8.15 -5.36
N VAL A 175 1.05 9.35 -5.07
CA VAL A 175 2.48 9.70 -5.19
C VAL A 175 3.13 10.09 -3.86
N ALA A 176 2.38 10.59 -2.90
CA ALA A 176 2.92 10.99 -1.60
C ALA A 176 3.21 9.74 -0.74
N LYS A 177 4.49 9.55 -0.36
CA LYS A 177 4.95 8.49 0.52
C LYS A 177 5.69 9.10 1.69
N ALA A 178 5.00 9.27 2.84
CA ALA A 178 5.63 9.75 4.05
C ALA A 178 6.44 8.62 4.72
N PHE A 179 7.60 8.95 5.24
CA PHE A 179 8.57 8.04 5.87
C PHE A 179 9.09 8.62 7.18
N GLY A 180 9.65 7.75 8.03
CA GLY A 180 10.29 8.15 9.29
C GLY A 180 9.32 8.43 10.44
N PHE A 181 8.02 8.38 10.21
CA PHE A 181 6.99 8.58 11.22
C PHE A 181 6.59 7.25 11.85
N ASN A 182 6.51 7.22 13.18
CA ASN A 182 6.11 6.03 13.92
C ASN A 182 4.60 6.01 14.17
N PRO A 183 3.85 5.06 13.59
CA PRO A 183 2.38 5.01 13.71
C PRO A 183 1.84 4.67 15.10
N LYS A 184 2.69 4.49 16.10
CA LYS A 184 2.29 4.39 17.49
C LYS A 184 1.96 5.76 18.11
N TYR A 185 2.51 6.83 17.55
CA TYR A 185 2.37 8.18 18.08
C TYR A 185 1.42 8.98 17.21
N MET A 186 0.37 9.53 17.82
CA MET A 186 -0.62 10.35 17.11
C MET A 186 -0.01 11.62 16.50
N GLU A 187 1.02 12.15 17.13
CA GLU A 187 1.75 13.32 16.63
C GLU A 187 2.44 13.01 15.31
N ASP A 188 3.16 11.90 15.22
CA ASP A 188 3.79 11.42 14.00
C ASP A 188 2.78 11.15 12.89
N GLU A 189 1.66 10.53 13.22
CA GLU A 189 0.57 10.33 12.25
C GLU A 189 0.01 11.67 11.76
N SER A 190 -0.11 12.65 12.62
CA SER A 190 -0.57 14.00 12.27
C SER A 190 0.43 14.70 11.34
N HIS A 191 1.71 14.64 11.65
CA HIS A 191 2.78 15.20 10.81
C HIS A 191 2.83 14.52 9.45
N ALA A 192 2.75 13.19 9.40
CA ALA A 192 2.70 12.43 8.16
C ALA A 192 1.50 12.85 7.28
N ASN A 193 0.33 13.07 7.89
CA ASN A 193 -0.86 13.56 7.19
C ASN A 193 -0.65 14.97 6.60
N ILE A 194 -0.19 15.91 7.41
CA ILE A 194 0.00 17.30 6.98
C ILE A 194 1.02 17.36 5.85
N LEU A 195 2.14 16.67 6.01
CA LEU A 195 3.23 16.70 5.05
C LEU A 195 2.85 16.02 3.72
N SER A 196 2.16 14.88 3.78
CA SER A 196 1.65 14.20 2.59
C SER A 196 0.67 15.06 1.80
N ARG A 197 -0.21 15.80 2.48
CA ARG A 197 -1.14 16.74 1.84
C ARG A 197 -0.42 17.90 1.18
N LYS A 198 0.59 18.48 1.83
CA LYS A 198 1.45 19.52 1.23
C LYS A 198 2.15 18.98 -0.01
N TYR A 199 2.67 17.75 0.07
CA TYR A 199 3.33 17.12 -1.07
C TYR A 199 2.38 16.93 -2.25
N ASN A 200 1.17 16.48 -2.02
CA ASN A 200 0.14 16.33 -3.04
C ASN A 200 -0.16 17.67 -3.75
N LEU A 201 -0.23 18.78 -3.00
CA LEU A 201 -0.40 20.12 -3.58
C LEU A 201 0.78 20.51 -4.47
N THR A 202 2.00 20.27 -4.02
CA THR A 202 3.23 20.54 -4.80
C THR A 202 3.26 19.69 -6.08
N PHE A 203 2.88 18.41 -5.96
CA PHE A 203 2.81 17.52 -7.11
C PHE A 203 1.74 17.94 -8.11
N LEU A 204 0.56 18.36 -7.65
CA LEU A 204 -0.46 18.91 -8.55
C LEU A 204 0.01 20.18 -9.26
N SER A 205 0.73 21.05 -8.56
CA SER A 205 1.31 22.26 -9.18
C SER A 205 2.31 21.91 -10.27
N PHE A 206 3.14 20.88 -10.07
CA PHE A 206 4.01 20.31 -11.09
C PHE A 206 3.21 19.81 -12.29
N LEU A 207 2.19 18.98 -12.07
CA LEU A 207 1.35 18.44 -13.15
C LEU A 207 0.70 19.56 -13.97
N LYS A 208 0.13 20.56 -13.32
CA LYS A 208 -0.54 21.70 -13.99
C LYS A 208 0.41 22.50 -14.87
N LYS A 209 1.64 22.68 -14.43
CA LYS A 209 2.62 23.53 -15.12
C LYS A 209 3.37 22.81 -16.23
N TYR A 210 3.63 21.50 -16.06
CA TYR A 210 4.55 20.78 -16.91
C TYR A 210 3.93 19.65 -17.72
N VAL A 211 2.80 19.09 -17.30
CA VAL A 211 2.21 17.91 -17.93
C VAL A 211 0.96 18.29 -18.72
N PRO A 212 0.98 18.17 -20.07
CA PRO A 212 -0.19 18.42 -20.89
C PRO A 212 -1.41 17.60 -20.45
N GLY A 213 -2.57 18.26 -20.39
CA GLY A 213 -3.82 17.66 -19.94
C GLY A 213 -4.15 17.90 -18.46
N PHE A 214 -3.24 18.49 -17.69
CA PHE A 214 -3.49 18.88 -16.29
C PHE A 214 -3.68 20.40 -16.10
N GLU A 215 -3.62 21.21 -17.14
CA GLU A 215 -3.64 22.68 -17.02
C GLU A 215 -4.83 23.22 -16.22
N ASN A 216 -6.00 22.62 -16.44
CA ASN A 216 -7.27 23.02 -15.78
C ASN A 216 -7.62 22.13 -14.57
N SER A 217 -6.69 21.29 -14.14
CA SER A 217 -6.98 20.36 -13.05
C SER A 217 -7.11 21.02 -11.68
N PHE A 218 -7.91 20.44 -10.82
CA PHE A 218 -8.16 20.91 -9.47
C PHE A 218 -8.39 19.73 -8.52
N ILE A 219 -8.11 19.92 -7.24
CA ILE A 219 -8.36 18.89 -6.23
C ILE A 219 -9.86 18.74 -6.01
N LEU A 220 -10.37 17.52 -6.17
CA LEU A 220 -11.69 17.14 -5.72
C LEU A 220 -11.66 16.83 -4.23
N ASP A 221 -10.75 15.97 -3.81
CA ASP A 221 -10.45 15.69 -2.42
C ASP A 221 -9.06 15.06 -2.24
N GLN A 222 -8.68 14.95 -0.99
CA GLN A 222 -7.56 14.12 -0.55
C GLN A 222 -8.08 13.11 0.46
N GLY A 223 -7.50 11.93 0.52
CA GLY A 223 -7.89 10.91 1.48
C GLY A 223 -8.05 11.47 2.88
N THR A 224 -9.03 10.98 3.65
CA THR A 224 -9.35 11.48 4.98
C THR A 224 -8.14 11.50 5.91
N ARG A 225 -7.25 10.55 5.72
CA ARG A 225 -5.93 10.51 6.37
C ARG A 225 -4.90 9.79 5.50
N ALA A 226 -3.63 10.09 5.72
CA ALA A 226 -2.55 9.25 5.23
C ALA A 226 -2.59 7.90 5.96
N THR A 227 -2.52 6.81 5.21
CA THR A 227 -2.66 5.46 5.75
C THR A 227 -1.30 4.81 5.85
N ASN A 228 -0.90 4.40 7.05
CA ASN A 228 0.30 3.62 7.23
C ASN A 228 0.12 2.20 6.66
N ARG A 229 1.19 1.64 6.12
CA ARG A 229 1.17 0.32 5.47
C ARG A 229 1.51 -0.80 6.43
N SER A 230 2.23 -0.52 7.51
CA SER A 230 2.66 -1.49 8.52
C SER A 230 2.96 -0.76 9.84
N CYS A 231 2.82 -1.44 10.96
CA CYS A 231 3.20 -0.93 12.27
C CYS A 231 3.67 -2.08 13.14
N ARG A 232 2.73 -2.72 13.85
CA ARG A 232 2.98 -3.92 14.66
C ARG A 232 2.31 -5.11 14.00
N HIS A 233 2.99 -6.23 14.04
CA HIS A 233 2.51 -7.53 13.59
C HIS A 233 2.67 -8.52 14.73
N ILE A 234 1.78 -9.51 14.78
CA ILE A 234 1.97 -10.64 15.67
C ILE A 234 3.28 -11.36 15.30
N ASP A 235 4.01 -11.81 16.29
CA ASP A 235 5.20 -12.64 16.10
C ASP A 235 4.93 -14.07 16.51
N ASN A 236 4.76 -14.94 15.53
CA ASN A 236 4.57 -16.37 15.72
C ASN A 236 5.86 -17.17 15.47
N SER A 237 7.00 -16.52 15.33
CA SER A 237 8.26 -17.19 14.99
C SER A 237 8.71 -18.19 16.05
N SER A 238 8.51 -17.88 17.32
CA SER A 238 8.83 -18.78 18.44
C SER A 238 7.87 -19.96 18.62
N MET A 239 6.71 -19.92 17.93
CA MET A 239 5.63 -20.92 18.07
C MET A 239 5.40 -21.70 16.78
N MET A 240 6.41 -21.76 15.91
CA MET A 240 6.29 -22.37 14.58
C MET A 240 5.82 -23.83 14.61
N ASP A 241 6.20 -24.58 15.63
CA ASP A 241 5.86 -25.99 15.77
C ASP A 241 4.60 -26.25 16.63
N GLU A 242 4.14 -25.22 17.37
CA GLU A 242 3.01 -25.33 18.27
C GLU A 242 1.67 -24.96 17.62
N ILE A 243 1.71 -24.08 16.61
CA ILE A 243 0.52 -23.63 15.89
C ILE A 243 0.30 -24.54 14.69
N LEU A 244 -0.89 -25.13 14.62
CA LEU A 244 -1.31 -25.90 13.47
C LEU A 244 -1.33 -25.00 12.22
N ASP A 245 -0.55 -25.33 11.21
CA ASP A 245 -0.49 -24.57 9.97
C ASP A 245 -1.13 -25.32 8.81
N PHE A 246 -2.05 -24.65 8.14
CA PHE A 246 -2.69 -25.13 6.92
C PHE A 246 -3.20 -23.95 6.10
N PRO A 247 -3.19 -24.06 4.76
CA PRO A 247 -3.72 -23.04 3.89
C PRO A 247 -5.24 -22.90 4.09
N MET A 248 -5.70 -21.67 4.21
CA MET A 248 -7.12 -21.34 4.22
C MET A 248 -7.54 -20.82 2.85
N TYR A 249 -6.74 -19.95 2.25
CA TYR A 249 -6.98 -19.36 0.93
C TYR A 249 -5.69 -19.19 0.16
N THR A 250 -5.81 -19.43 -1.14
CA THR A 250 -4.77 -19.09 -2.11
C THR A 250 -5.33 -18.06 -3.08
N PHE A 251 -4.66 -16.94 -3.25
CA PHE A 251 -5.11 -15.89 -4.16
C PHE A 251 -3.94 -15.28 -4.94
N LYS A 252 -4.24 -14.84 -6.16
CA LYS A 252 -3.31 -14.07 -6.98
C LYS A 252 -3.53 -12.59 -6.71
N THR A 253 -2.48 -11.89 -6.30
CA THR A 253 -2.56 -10.42 -6.17
C THR A 253 -2.22 -9.77 -7.50
N MET A 254 -2.77 -8.57 -7.75
CA MET A 254 -2.43 -7.78 -8.95
C MET A 254 -0.92 -7.46 -9.04
N TYR A 255 -0.19 -7.56 -7.93
CA TYR A 255 1.23 -7.26 -7.85
C TYR A 255 2.13 -8.49 -7.93
N SER A 256 1.57 -9.69 -7.87
CA SER A 256 2.36 -10.93 -7.95
C SER A 256 1.80 -11.85 -9.03
N TYR A 257 2.12 -11.54 -10.27
CA TYR A 257 1.76 -12.40 -11.40
C TYR A 257 2.42 -13.78 -11.36
N GLN A 258 3.41 -14.00 -10.51
CA GLN A 258 4.26 -15.18 -10.56
C GLN A 258 4.04 -16.21 -9.44
N THR A 259 3.59 -15.79 -8.26
CA THR A 259 3.35 -16.74 -7.15
C THR A 259 2.04 -16.40 -6.43
N PRO A 260 1.11 -17.38 -6.37
CA PRO A 260 -0.07 -17.26 -5.51
C PRO A 260 0.37 -17.01 -4.07
N LYS A 261 -0.34 -16.15 -3.36
CA LYS A 261 -0.11 -15.93 -1.93
C LYS A 261 -1.13 -16.72 -1.15
N GLU A 262 -0.67 -17.36 -0.10
CA GLU A 262 -1.52 -18.14 0.79
C GLU A 262 -1.78 -17.36 2.07
N ILE A 263 -3.04 -17.34 2.50
CA ILE A 263 -3.41 -17.00 3.86
C ILE A 263 -3.52 -18.31 4.61
N THR A 264 -2.62 -18.54 5.55
CA THR A 264 -2.64 -19.74 6.37
C THR A 264 -3.32 -19.47 7.71
N TYR A 265 -3.78 -20.53 8.37
CA TYR A 265 -4.36 -20.43 9.71
C TYR A 265 -3.40 -19.76 10.71
N LYS A 266 -2.14 -20.14 10.66
CA LYS A 266 -1.07 -19.56 11.47
C LYS A 266 -0.94 -18.05 11.31
N SER A 267 -1.27 -17.50 10.16
CA SER A 267 -1.20 -16.06 9.90
C SER A 267 -2.11 -15.25 10.82
N ILE A 268 -3.22 -15.83 11.27
CA ILE A 268 -4.24 -15.12 12.07
C ILE A 268 -4.23 -15.48 13.57
N VAL A 269 -3.45 -16.47 14.00
CA VAL A 269 -3.38 -16.85 15.42
C VAL A 269 -2.63 -15.79 16.22
N GLY A 270 -3.15 -15.45 17.39
CA GLY A 270 -2.63 -14.42 18.30
C GLY A 270 -1.43 -14.85 19.16
N GLY A 271 -0.49 -15.61 18.58
CA GLY A 271 0.69 -16.09 19.30
C GLY A 271 0.33 -17.05 20.45
N LYS A 272 0.98 -16.87 21.57
CA LYS A 272 0.77 -17.69 22.79
C LYS A 272 -0.59 -17.51 23.47
N LEU A 273 -1.39 -16.55 23.03
CA LEU A 273 -2.73 -16.32 23.57
C LEU A 273 -3.73 -17.28 22.89
N ASN A 274 -4.21 -18.24 23.65
CA ASN A 274 -5.01 -19.36 23.15
C ASN A 274 -6.48 -19.03 22.81
N ASN A 275 -6.86 -17.76 22.89
CA ASN A 275 -8.20 -17.27 22.61
C ASN A 275 -8.21 -15.99 21.75
N LEU A 276 -7.10 -15.66 21.10
CA LEU A 276 -6.96 -14.44 20.31
C LEU A 276 -6.64 -14.75 18.84
N PHE A 277 -7.36 -14.09 17.94
CA PHE A 277 -7.00 -13.95 16.54
C PHE A 277 -6.58 -12.51 16.24
N VAL A 278 -5.64 -12.34 15.31
CA VAL A 278 -5.20 -11.03 14.78
C VAL A 278 -5.35 -11.02 13.29
N ILE A 279 -6.11 -10.07 12.75
CA ILE A 279 -6.43 -10.02 11.32
C ILE A 279 -6.01 -8.69 10.67
N GLY A 280 -6.00 -8.68 9.34
CA GLY A 280 -5.56 -7.54 8.55
C GLY A 280 -4.05 -7.35 8.60
N LYS A 281 -3.59 -6.13 8.53
CA LYS A 281 -2.14 -5.83 8.46
C LYS A 281 -1.35 -6.13 9.74
N GLY A 282 -2.02 -6.39 10.86
CA GLY A 282 -1.40 -6.82 12.11
C GLY A 282 -1.16 -8.33 12.22
N ALA A 283 -1.70 -9.12 11.30
CA ALA A 283 -1.51 -10.57 11.26
C ALA A 283 -0.04 -10.96 10.97
N TYR A 284 0.34 -12.20 11.27
CA TYR A 284 1.69 -12.69 11.04
C TYR A 284 2.05 -12.71 9.55
N GLN A 285 3.24 -12.23 9.19
CA GLN A 285 3.73 -12.15 7.80
C GLN A 285 2.79 -11.43 6.82
N SER A 286 2.03 -10.48 7.32
CA SER A 286 0.87 -9.90 6.63
C SER A 286 1.17 -8.75 5.66
N GLU A 287 2.40 -8.50 5.27
CA GLU A 287 2.75 -7.34 4.41
C GLU A 287 1.89 -7.24 3.15
N SER A 288 1.46 -8.39 2.65
CA SER A 288 0.58 -8.50 1.49
C SER A 288 -0.91 -8.58 1.84
N PHE A 289 -1.26 -8.77 3.10
CA PHE A 289 -2.63 -9.06 3.53
C PHE A 289 -3.44 -7.81 3.93
N ARG A 290 -2.95 -6.62 3.61
CA ARG A 290 -3.64 -5.36 3.88
C ARG A 290 -4.69 -4.95 2.83
N SER A 291 -4.83 -5.71 1.73
CA SER A 291 -5.88 -5.46 0.75
C SER A 291 -7.26 -5.75 1.36
N GLN A 292 -8.29 -5.07 0.87
CA GLN A 292 -9.66 -5.27 1.36
C GLN A 292 -10.08 -6.73 1.26
N ILE A 293 -9.79 -7.40 0.13
CA ILE A 293 -10.11 -8.82 -0.08
C ILE A 293 -9.43 -9.68 0.97
N SER A 294 -8.12 -9.50 1.19
CA SER A 294 -7.40 -10.26 2.21
C SER A 294 -7.96 -10.05 3.60
N CYS A 295 -8.30 -8.80 3.95
CA CYS A 295 -8.91 -8.49 5.25
C CYS A 295 -10.29 -9.15 5.41
N MET A 296 -11.11 -9.17 4.35
CA MET A 296 -12.41 -9.85 4.35
C MET A 296 -12.26 -11.35 4.53
N LEU A 297 -11.34 -11.98 3.78
CA LEU A 297 -11.05 -13.41 3.90
C LEU A 297 -10.56 -13.79 5.29
N MET A 298 -9.65 -13.01 5.88
CA MET A 298 -9.21 -13.22 7.27
C MET A 298 -10.34 -13.02 8.28
N GLY A 299 -11.25 -12.07 8.03
CA GLY A 299 -12.44 -11.86 8.86
C GLY A 299 -13.37 -13.07 8.85
N ILE A 300 -13.68 -13.61 7.67
CA ILE A 300 -14.50 -14.82 7.52
C ILE A 300 -13.82 -16.02 8.19
N SER A 301 -12.52 -16.20 7.99
CA SER A 301 -11.77 -17.29 8.59
C SER A 301 -11.75 -17.22 10.11
N SER A 302 -11.54 -16.02 10.67
CA SER A 302 -11.54 -15.85 12.13
C SER A 302 -12.92 -16.09 12.75
N ALA A 303 -13.99 -15.75 12.03
CA ALA A 303 -15.37 -16.06 12.46
C ALA A 303 -15.65 -17.58 12.44
N ALA A 304 -15.23 -18.27 11.36
CA ALA A 304 -15.33 -19.73 11.28
C ALA A 304 -14.53 -20.42 12.39
N ALA A 305 -13.32 -19.93 12.64
CA ALA A 305 -12.46 -20.46 13.70
C ALA A 305 -13.05 -20.21 15.09
N ALA A 306 -13.58 -19.02 15.37
CA ALA A 306 -14.23 -18.71 16.63
C ALA A 306 -15.46 -19.62 16.86
N LYS A 307 -16.29 -19.83 15.83
CA LYS A 307 -17.42 -20.76 15.89
C LYS A 307 -16.96 -22.16 16.22
N THR A 308 -15.92 -22.66 15.53
CA THR A 308 -15.34 -23.99 15.76
C THR A 308 -14.87 -24.15 17.20
N ILE A 309 -14.11 -23.18 17.72
CA ILE A 309 -13.60 -23.20 19.10
C ILE A 309 -14.74 -23.27 20.13
N ILE A 310 -15.82 -22.54 19.87
CA ILE A 310 -17.00 -22.53 20.77
C ILE A 310 -17.71 -23.88 20.75
N GLU A 311 -17.89 -24.48 19.57
CA GLU A 311 -18.60 -25.77 19.38
C GLU A 311 -17.79 -26.94 19.93
N ASP A 312 -16.49 -26.97 19.66
CA ASP A 312 -15.57 -28.06 19.98
C ASP A 312 -14.92 -27.89 21.38
N LYS A 313 -15.09 -26.74 22.01
CA LYS A 313 -14.42 -26.36 23.26
C LYS A 313 -12.89 -26.44 23.19
N SER A 314 -12.35 -26.24 22.01
CA SER A 314 -10.91 -26.16 21.73
C SER A 314 -10.37 -24.73 21.95
N ASN A 315 -9.23 -24.41 21.41
CA ASN A 315 -8.60 -23.08 21.48
C ASN A 315 -7.88 -22.74 20.17
N THR A 316 -7.32 -21.54 20.08
CA THR A 316 -6.66 -21.07 18.84
C THR A 316 -5.41 -21.85 18.48
N LEU A 317 -4.74 -22.52 19.41
CA LEU A 317 -3.54 -23.30 19.14
C LEU A 317 -3.86 -24.74 18.70
N ASN A 318 -5.02 -25.25 19.13
CA ASN A 318 -5.44 -26.63 18.89
C ASN A 318 -6.88 -26.69 18.35
N ILE A 319 -7.08 -26.19 17.14
CA ILE A 319 -8.39 -26.16 16.49
C ILE A 319 -8.69 -27.48 15.77
N ASN A 320 -9.95 -27.92 15.81
CA ASN A 320 -10.43 -29.02 15.01
C ASN A 320 -10.55 -28.60 13.54
N ARG A 321 -9.58 -29.05 12.71
CA ARG A 321 -9.44 -28.66 11.31
C ARG A 321 -10.65 -29.04 10.44
N ASP A 322 -11.22 -30.20 10.66
CA ASP A 322 -12.34 -30.68 9.83
C ASP A 322 -13.62 -29.91 10.14
N LEU A 323 -13.88 -29.65 11.42
CA LEU A 323 -14.98 -28.81 11.84
C LEU A 323 -14.79 -27.34 11.39
N PHE A 324 -13.54 -26.85 11.43
CA PHE A 324 -13.21 -25.51 10.90
C PHE A 324 -13.52 -25.41 9.42
N LYS A 325 -13.11 -26.39 8.60
CA LYS A 325 -13.42 -26.40 7.19
C LYS A 325 -14.93 -26.42 6.93
N SER A 326 -15.67 -27.26 7.64
CA SER A 326 -17.13 -27.29 7.53
C SER A 326 -17.77 -25.94 7.89
N ASN A 327 -17.32 -25.30 8.95
CA ASN A 327 -17.80 -23.98 9.35
C ASN A 327 -17.42 -22.88 8.36
N LEU A 328 -16.24 -22.99 7.75
CA LEU A 328 -15.79 -22.07 6.72
C LEU A 328 -16.65 -22.19 5.46
N ASP A 329 -16.93 -23.40 5.00
CA ASP A 329 -17.78 -23.68 3.83
C ASP A 329 -19.19 -23.13 4.01
N ILE A 330 -19.77 -23.25 5.21
CA ILE A 330 -21.08 -22.67 5.52
C ILE A 330 -21.07 -21.13 5.35
N LEU A 331 -20.02 -20.46 5.76
CA LEU A 331 -19.88 -19.00 5.62
C LEU A 331 -19.57 -18.57 4.19
N PHE A 332 -19.00 -19.48 3.37
CA PHE A 332 -18.66 -19.23 1.97
C PHE A 332 -19.77 -19.56 0.97
N THR A 333 -20.88 -20.13 1.37
CA THR A 333 -22.00 -20.45 0.46
C THR A 333 -22.64 -19.23 -0.21
N TRP A 334 -22.15 -18.04 0.07
CA TRP A 334 -22.48 -16.83 -0.67
C TRP A 334 -21.44 -16.62 -1.80
N GLU A 335 -21.79 -16.96 -3.03
CA GLU A 335 -21.30 -16.52 -4.36
C GLU A 335 -19.83 -16.03 -4.52
N PHE A 336 -18.98 -16.09 -3.49
CA PHE A 336 -17.57 -15.68 -3.57
C PHE A 336 -16.68 -16.71 -4.28
N SER A 337 -17.12 -17.95 -4.42
CA SER A 337 -16.37 -19.01 -5.09
C SER A 337 -16.02 -18.69 -6.55
N ASN A 338 -16.85 -17.89 -7.22
CA ASN A 338 -16.63 -17.49 -8.61
C ASN A 338 -15.68 -16.29 -8.80
N TRP A 339 -15.24 -15.64 -7.71
CA TRP A 339 -14.34 -14.49 -7.76
C TRP A 339 -12.88 -14.85 -7.45
N ILE A 340 -12.64 -16.06 -6.97
CA ILE A 340 -11.33 -16.51 -6.47
C ILE A 340 -10.67 -17.51 -7.44
N THR A 341 -11.43 -18.08 -8.36
CA THR A 341 -10.98 -19.17 -9.25
C THR A 341 -10.57 -18.73 -10.66
N ASP A 342 -10.74 -17.47 -11.03
CA ASP A 342 -10.32 -16.92 -12.33
C ASP A 342 -9.14 -15.89 -12.11
#